data_4f2da9defd3aea7dd34bed71e1fa4624
#
_entry.id   4f2da9defd3aea7dd34bed71e1fa4624
#
_cell.length_a   1.000
_cell.length_b   1.000
_cell.length_c   1.000
_cell.angle_alpha   90.00
_cell.angle_beta   90.00
_cell.angle_gamma   90.00
#
_symmetry.space_group_name_H-M   'P 1'
#
loop_
_entity.id
_entity.type
_entity.pdbx_description
1 polymer ?
#
loop_
_entity_poly.entity_id
_entity_poly.type
_entity_poly.pdbx_seq_one_letter_code
_entity_poly.pdbx_strand_id
1 'polypeptide(L)'
;KTVPTMGAGWCPPGMLGIGIGGTAEKAAVMAKESLMDSIDIHELRARGPQNRVEELRLEIMDKVNALGIGAQGLGGLTTVLDIKIKDYPTHAASLPVCMIPNCAATRHAHFTLDGTGPAVLKAPPMDAYPDITWEVGDGVRRVNLDTLTPEDVQTWKSGETVLLSGKMLTG
;
A
#
# COMPACT_ATOMS: atom_id res chain seq x y z
N LYS A 1 -15.40 6.61 5.42
CA LYS A 1 -16.49 6.77 4.41
C LYS A 1 -15.91 7.00 3.01
N THR A 2 -14.82 7.75 2.84
CA THR A 2 -14.26 8.12 1.53
C THR A 2 -13.59 6.94 0.80
N VAL A 3 -12.79 6.14 1.50
CA VAL A 3 -12.04 5.04 0.87
C VAL A 3 -12.91 4.09 0.04
N PRO A 4 -14.09 3.63 0.52
CA PRO A 4 -14.95 2.76 -0.28
C PRO A 4 -15.45 3.40 -1.59
N THR A 5 -15.50 4.73 -1.67
CA THR A 5 -16.01 5.45 -2.85
C THR A 5 -14.92 5.83 -3.87
N MET A 6 -13.65 5.58 -3.54
CA MET A 6 -12.53 5.94 -4.41
C MET A 6 -12.33 4.96 -5.59
N GLY A 7 -12.95 3.80 -5.53
CA GLY A 7 -12.74 2.75 -6.53
C GLY A 7 -11.32 2.18 -6.47
N ALA A 8 -10.87 1.55 -7.55
CA ALA A 8 -9.55 0.96 -7.67
C ALA A 8 -8.49 1.88 -8.33
N GLY A 9 -8.89 3.09 -8.76
CA GLY A 9 -8.02 3.99 -9.53
C GLY A 9 -6.76 4.50 -8.80
N TRP A 10 -6.70 4.39 -7.48
CA TRP A 10 -5.51 4.70 -6.67
C TRP A 10 -4.59 3.49 -6.42
N CYS A 11 -4.92 2.35 -7.04
CA CYS A 11 -4.15 1.11 -7.02
C CYS A 11 -3.93 0.56 -5.60
N PRO A 12 -4.97 0.21 -4.82
CA PRO A 12 -4.80 -0.45 -3.54
C PRO A 12 -4.13 -1.84 -3.71
N PRO A 13 -3.34 -2.31 -2.73
CA PRO A 13 -3.05 -1.66 -1.46
C PRO A 13 -2.05 -0.53 -1.63
N GLY A 14 -2.30 0.57 -0.95
CA GLY A 14 -1.43 1.74 -1.01
C GLY A 14 -1.26 2.41 0.35
N MET A 15 -0.82 3.65 0.35
CA MET A 15 -0.66 4.46 1.54
C MET A 15 -1.63 5.64 1.53
N LEU A 16 -2.11 6.06 2.69
CA LEU A 16 -2.91 7.28 2.82
C LEU A 16 -2.15 8.33 3.62
N GLY A 17 -1.88 9.46 2.99
CA GLY A 17 -1.39 10.65 3.67
C GLY A 17 -2.54 11.54 4.10
N ILE A 18 -2.58 11.93 5.36
CA ILE A 18 -3.67 12.73 5.94
C ILE A 18 -3.09 13.96 6.61
N GLY A 19 -3.64 15.12 6.28
CA GLY A 19 -3.36 16.39 6.97
C GLY A 19 -4.60 16.85 7.70
N ILE A 20 -4.47 17.21 8.96
CA ILE A 20 -5.56 17.63 9.85
C ILE A 20 -5.27 19.01 10.40
N GLY A 21 -6.18 19.94 10.24
CA GLY A 21 -6.07 21.28 10.82
C GLY A 21 -5.34 22.29 9.92
N GLY A 22 -5.00 23.44 10.49
CA GLY A 22 -4.51 24.60 9.75
C GLY A 22 -5.58 25.22 8.85
N THR A 23 -5.18 25.60 7.65
CA THR A 23 -6.08 26.00 6.54
C THR A 23 -6.25 24.84 5.57
N ALA A 24 -7.15 24.95 4.61
CA ALA A 24 -7.37 23.89 3.61
C ALA A 24 -6.08 23.56 2.83
N GLU A 25 -5.34 24.60 2.42
CA GLU A 25 -4.06 24.46 1.73
C GLU A 25 -3.01 23.78 2.63
N LYS A 26 -2.95 24.20 3.91
CA LYS A 26 -2.04 23.61 4.88
C LYS A 26 -2.34 22.13 5.09
N ALA A 27 -3.60 21.76 5.22
CA ALA A 27 -4.01 20.36 5.35
C ALA A 27 -3.59 19.54 4.12
N ALA A 28 -3.74 20.08 2.91
CA ALA A 28 -3.32 19.40 1.68
C ALA A 28 -1.80 19.20 1.61
N VAL A 29 -1.03 20.23 1.95
CA VAL A 29 0.45 20.14 1.99
C VAL A 29 0.88 19.10 3.03
N MET A 30 0.33 19.16 4.26
CA MET A 30 0.63 18.19 5.32
C MET A 30 0.28 16.76 4.94
N ALA A 31 -0.84 16.53 4.25
CA ALA A 31 -1.22 15.23 3.74
C ALA A 31 -0.16 14.66 2.78
N LYS A 32 0.37 15.49 1.88
CA LYS A 32 1.44 15.09 0.97
C LYS A 32 2.77 14.87 1.69
N GLU A 33 3.16 15.77 2.57
CA GLU A 33 4.39 15.66 3.36
C GLU A 33 4.40 14.43 4.26
N SER A 34 3.26 14.08 4.87
CA SER A 34 3.16 12.93 5.77
C SER A 34 3.57 11.61 5.10
N LEU A 35 3.34 11.49 3.79
CA LEU A 35 3.76 10.31 3.02
C LEU A 35 5.28 10.13 2.97
N MET A 36 6.05 11.19 3.26
CA MET A 36 7.52 11.16 3.30
C MET A 36 8.09 10.81 4.68
N ASP A 37 7.24 10.69 5.71
CA ASP A 37 7.70 10.37 7.06
C ASP A 37 8.26 8.94 7.11
N SER A 38 9.40 8.78 7.79
CA SER A 38 10.17 7.54 7.81
C SER A 38 9.57 6.45 8.69
N ILE A 39 8.81 6.82 9.73
CA ILE A 39 8.23 5.84 10.67
C ILE A 39 7.08 5.11 10.00
N ASP A 40 7.25 3.82 9.80
CA ASP A 40 6.24 2.97 9.22
C ASP A 40 5.26 2.39 10.28
N ILE A 41 4.21 1.77 9.81
CA ILE A 41 3.15 1.25 10.68
C ILE A 41 3.61 0.04 11.50
N HIS A 42 4.58 -0.74 10.99
CA HIS A 42 5.10 -1.92 11.68
C HIS A 42 5.97 -1.49 12.87
N GLU A 43 6.83 -0.49 12.67
CA GLU A 43 7.60 0.12 13.75
C GLU A 43 6.66 0.73 14.80
N LEU A 44 5.63 1.46 14.36
CA LEU A 44 4.65 2.06 15.26
C LEU A 44 3.91 1.01 16.09
N ARG A 45 3.49 -0.10 15.48
CA ARG A 45 2.84 -1.21 16.20
C ARG A 45 3.77 -1.89 17.20
N ALA A 46 5.04 -2.05 16.85
CA ALA A 46 6.02 -2.72 17.71
C ALA A 46 6.33 -1.90 18.97
N ARG A 47 6.50 -0.58 18.85
CA ARG A 47 6.83 0.29 19.99
C ARG A 47 5.61 0.84 20.74
N GLY A 48 4.44 0.78 20.11
CA GLY A 48 3.21 1.40 20.59
C GLY A 48 3.10 2.92 20.29
N PRO A 49 1.86 3.44 20.25
CA PRO A 49 1.61 4.85 19.99
C PRO A 49 2.03 5.71 21.20
N GLN A 50 2.64 6.87 20.94
CA GLN A 50 3.11 7.81 21.96
C GLN A 50 2.27 9.10 22.01
N ASN A 51 1.37 9.28 21.04
CA ASN A 51 0.50 10.46 20.96
C ASN A 51 -0.79 10.12 20.21
N ARG A 52 -1.74 11.04 20.23
CA ARG A 52 -3.05 10.85 19.62
C ARG A 52 -3.01 10.65 18.11
N VAL A 53 -2.06 11.27 17.42
CA VAL A 53 -1.90 11.10 15.95
C VAL A 53 -1.49 9.67 15.63
N GLU A 54 -0.57 9.11 16.38
CA GLU A 54 -0.13 7.73 16.21
C GLU A 54 -1.22 6.71 16.56
N GLU A 55 -2.00 6.95 17.61
CA GLU A 55 -3.19 6.15 17.91
C GLU A 55 -4.16 6.16 16.73
N LEU A 56 -4.43 7.34 16.16
CA LEU A 56 -5.33 7.50 15.04
C LEU A 56 -4.83 6.80 13.77
N ARG A 57 -3.51 6.77 13.54
CA ARG A 57 -2.91 6.00 12.43
C ARG A 57 -3.26 4.52 12.54
N LEU A 58 -3.09 3.92 13.72
CA LEU A 58 -3.42 2.51 13.96
C LEU A 58 -4.92 2.26 13.81
N GLU A 59 -5.74 3.12 14.42
CA GLU A 59 -7.20 3.00 14.36
C GLU A 59 -7.73 3.06 12.91
N ILE A 60 -7.23 4.00 12.10
CA ILE A 60 -7.65 4.14 10.70
C ILE A 60 -7.15 2.96 9.87
N MET A 61 -5.91 2.52 10.09
CA MET A 61 -5.34 1.35 9.42
C MET A 61 -6.23 0.12 9.58
N ASP A 62 -6.60 -0.19 10.81
CA ASP A 62 -7.42 -1.35 11.12
C ASP A 62 -8.82 -1.22 10.51
N LYS A 63 -9.45 -0.04 10.62
CA LYS A 63 -10.77 0.22 10.02
C LYS A 63 -10.77 0.15 8.50
N VAL A 64 -9.72 0.64 7.85
CA VAL A 64 -9.64 0.60 6.37
C VAL A 64 -9.37 -0.82 5.88
N ASN A 65 -8.49 -1.56 6.53
CA ASN A 65 -8.22 -2.95 6.17
C ASN A 65 -9.44 -3.87 6.44
N ALA A 66 -10.22 -3.58 7.49
CA ALA A 66 -11.46 -4.30 7.77
C ALA A 66 -12.55 -4.12 6.68
N LEU A 67 -12.40 -3.16 5.76
CA LEU A 67 -13.30 -3.03 4.61
C LEU A 67 -13.19 -4.18 3.60
N GLY A 68 -12.08 -4.92 3.61
CA GLY A 68 -11.88 -6.06 2.72
C GLY A 68 -11.76 -5.72 1.23
N ILE A 69 -11.45 -4.47 0.89
CA ILE A 69 -11.34 -4.00 -0.50
C ILE A 69 -10.17 -4.72 -1.21
N GLY A 70 -9.01 -4.80 -0.55
CA GLY A 70 -7.85 -5.55 -1.03
C GLY A 70 -7.18 -4.98 -2.26
N ALA A 71 -6.27 -5.76 -2.82
CA ALA A 71 -5.49 -5.38 -3.99
C ALA A 71 -6.40 -5.13 -5.20
N GLN A 72 -6.25 -3.96 -5.82
CA GLN A 72 -7.02 -3.51 -6.98
C GLN A 72 -8.55 -3.52 -6.78
N GLY A 73 -9.01 -3.55 -5.53
CA GLY A 73 -10.44 -3.65 -5.23
C GLY A 73 -11.05 -5.04 -5.44
N LEU A 74 -10.23 -6.07 -5.60
CA LEU A 74 -10.66 -7.45 -5.87
C LEU A 74 -10.92 -8.28 -4.61
N GLY A 75 -10.88 -7.66 -3.45
CA GLY A 75 -11.02 -8.32 -2.16
C GLY A 75 -9.68 -8.70 -1.54
N GLY A 76 -9.65 -8.79 -0.21
CA GLY A 76 -8.45 -9.19 0.53
C GLY A 76 -8.30 -8.47 1.86
N LEU A 77 -7.32 -8.90 2.63
CA LEU A 77 -7.07 -8.42 3.99
C LEU A 77 -6.31 -7.09 4.05
N THR A 78 -5.65 -6.70 2.96
CA THR A 78 -4.81 -5.50 2.90
C THR A 78 -5.32 -4.52 1.86
N THR A 79 -5.93 -3.45 2.30
CA THR A 79 -6.38 -2.31 1.48
C THR A 79 -5.38 -1.17 1.56
N VAL A 80 -4.77 -0.96 2.72
CA VAL A 80 -3.70 0.03 2.94
C VAL A 80 -2.50 -0.63 3.60
N LEU A 81 -1.31 -0.18 3.20
CA LEU A 81 -0.02 -0.61 3.74
C LEU A 81 0.41 0.27 4.91
N ASP A 82 0.06 1.54 4.89
CA ASP A 82 0.34 2.50 5.95
C ASP A 82 -0.66 3.66 5.92
N ILE A 83 -0.85 4.28 7.08
CA ILE A 83 -1.55 5.54 7.27
C ILE A 83 -0.57 6.55 7.85
N LYS A 84 -0.32 7.63 7.14
CA LYS A 84 0.53 8.72 7.58
C LYS A 84 -0.31 9.94 7.91
N ILE A 85 -0.08 10.58 9.06
CA ILE A 85 -0.89 11.72 9.53
C ILE A 85 0.02 12.81 10.05
N LYS A 86 -0.24 14.05 9.63
CA LYS A 86 0.26 15.28 10.26
C LYS A 86 -0.91 16.12 10.70
N ASP A 87 -0.76 16.77 11.84
CA ASP A 87 -1.75 17.70 12.38
C ASP A 87 -1.15 19.08 12.62
N TYR A 88 -2.03 20.07 12.69
CA TYR A 88 -1.68 21.44 12.97
C TYR A 88 -2.85 22.16 13.66
N PRO A 89 -2.58 23.05 14.62
CA PRO A 89 -3.64 23.85 15.23
C PRO A 89 -4.49 24.57 14.20
N THR A 90 -5.79 24.64 14.46
CA THR A 90 -6.75 25.31 13.57
C THR A 90 -7.68 26.22 14.35
N HIS A 91 -8.39 27.09 13.65
CA HIS A 91 -9.40 27.94 14.25
C HIS A 91 -10.56 27.08 14.79
N ALA A 92 -11.11 27.48 15.96
CA ALA A 92 -12.15 26.71 16.64
C ALA A 92 -13.42 26.45 15.79
N ALA A 93 -13.69 27.30 14.79
CA ALA A 93 -14.85 27.16 13.89
C ALA A 93 -14.57 26.33 12.64
N SER A 94 -13.38 25.75 12.48
CA SER A 94 -13.02 25.00 11.28
C SER A 94 -12.16 23.79 11.60
N LEU A 95 -12.31 22.73 10.83
CA LEU A 95 -11.44 21.56 10.88
C LEU A 95 -11.20 21.05 9.46
N PRO A 96 -10.27 21.68 8.72
CA PRO A 96 -9.90 21.16 7.40
C PRO A 96 -9.18 19.82 7.55
N VAL A 97 -9.56 18.88 6.71
CA VAL A 97 -8.91 17.56 6.61
C VAL A 97 -8.70 17.26 5.14
N CYS A 98 -7.48 16.90 4.79
CA CYS A 98 -7.14 16.43 3.46
C CYS A 98 -6.60 15.01 3.52
N MET A 99 -6.95 14.19 2.55
CA MET A 99 -6.41 12.85 2.39
C MET A 99 -5.88 12.69 0.96
N ILE A 100 -4.64 12.21 0.85
CA ILE A 100 -3.99 11.91 -0.41
C ILE A 100 -3.72 10.39 -0.47
N PRO A 101 -4.41 9.65 -1.34
CA PRO A 101 -4.08 8.27 -1.61
C PRO A 101 -2.79 8.18 -2.44
N ASN A 102 -1.95 7.20 -2.14
CA ASN A 102 -0.66 7.02 -2.77
C ASN A 102 -0.43 5.55 -3.11
N CYS A 103 -0.18 5.27 -4.37
CA CYS A 103 0.09 3.91 -4.83
C CYS A 103 1.37 3.34 -4.19
N ALA A 104 1.38 2.05 -3.87
CA ALA A 104 2.56 1.35 -3.36
C ALA A 104 3.75 1.35 -4.36
N ALA A 105 3.50 1.58 -5.64
CA ALA A 105 4.55 1.72 -6.65
C ALA A 105 5.39 3.00 -6.51
N THR A 106 4.88 4.01 -5.78
CA THR A 106 5.63 5.24 -5.49
C THR A 106 6.86 4.92 -4.63
N ARG A 107 8.00 5.44 -5.02
CA ARG A 107 9.27 5.27 -4.31
C ARG A 107 9.74 6.61 -3.76
N HIS A 108 10.34 6.58 -2.58
CA HIS A 108 10.94 7.72 -1.92
C HIS A 108 12.41 7.45 -1.67
N ALA A 109 13.24 8.50 -1.80
CA ALA A 109 14.63 8.45 -1.42
C ALA A 109 14.96 9.69 -0.58
N HIS A 110 15.66 9.48 0.52
CA HIS A 110 16.15 10.55 1.40
C HIS A 110 17.65 10.62 1.31
N PHE A 111 18.17 11.81 1.03
CA PHE A 111 19.61 12.07 0.95
C PHE A 111 19.91 13.51 1.30
N THR A 112 21.15 13.77 1.69
CA THR A 112 21.63 15.12 1.98
C THR A 112 22.58 15.59 0.87
N LEU A 113 22.37 16.79 0.38
CA LEU A 113 23.31 17.48 -0.49
C LEU A 113 24.19 18.37 0.39
N ASP A 114 25.42 17.95 0.64
CA ASP A 114 26.38 18.66 1.50
C ASP A 114 27.55 19.30 0.71
N GLY A 115 27.54 19.19 -0.62
CA GLY A 115 28.54 19.73 -1.51
C GLY A 115 29.79 18.86 -1.64
N THR A 116 29.88 17.69 -1.03
CA THR A 116 31.04 16.81 -1.07
C THR A 116 31.06 15.87 -2.28
N GLY A 117 29.98 15.83 -3.07
CA GLY A 117 29.85 14.97 -4.25
C GLY A 117 28.43 14.60 -4.59
N PRO A 118 28.23 13.59 -5.44
CA PRO A 118 26.90 13.10 -5.77
C PRO A 118 26.21 12.43 -4.57
N ALA A 119 24.88 12.54 -4.50
CA ALA A 119 24.10 11.86 -3.48
C ALA A 119 24.29 10.34 -3.53
N VAL A 120 24.55 9.74 -2.37
CA VAL A 120 24.67 8.29 -2.24
C VAL A 120 23.33 7.74 -1.72
N LEU A 121 22.65 6.96 -2.54
CA LEU A 121 21.43 6.26 -2.17
C LEU A 121 21.79 4.86 -1.67
N LYS A 122 21.31 4.51 -0.48
CA LYS A 122 21.44 3.13 0.02
C LYS A 122 20.55 2.22 -0.81
N ALA A 123 21.13 1.11 -1.27
CA ALA A 123 20.31 0.03 -1.83
C ALA A 123 19.37 -0.54 -0.74
N PRO A 124 18.15 -0.94 -1.10
CA PRO A 124 17.26 -1.59 -0.13
C PRO A 124 17.92 -2.89 0.38
N PRO A 125 17.80 -3.20 1.68
CA PRO A 125 18.34 -4.44 2.24
C PRO A 125 17.49 -5.63 1.78
N MET A 126 17.83 -6.22 0.63
CA MET A 126 17.06 -7.32 0.04
C MET A 126 17.02 -8.56 0.94
N ASP A 127 18.04 -8.77 1.73
CA ASP A 127 18.16 -9.82 2.73
C ASP A 127 17.25 -9.64 3.96
N ALA A 128 16.66 -8.46 4.13
CA ALA A 128 15.63 -8.22 5.16
C ALA A 128 14.25 -8.75 4.77
N TYR A 129 14.03 -9.11 3.50
CA TYR A 129 12.77 -9.68 3.05
C TYR A 129 12.80 -11.20 3.22
N PRO A 130 11.72 -11.80 3.75
CA PRO A 130 11.67 -13.25 3.93
C PRO A 130 11.65 -13.97 2.58
N ASP A 131 12.39 -15.06 2.50
CA ASP A 131 12.21 -16.02 1.41
C ASP A 131 10.87 -16.71 1.61
N ILE A 132 9.95 -16.49 0.66
CA ILE A 132 8.64 -17.11 0.69
C ILE A 132 8.70 -18.37 -0.16
N THR A 133 8.61 -19.53 0.49
CA THR A 133 8.37 -20.80 -0.18
C THR A 133 6.85 -21.00 -0.29
N TRP A 134 6.37 -21.19 -1.50
CA TRP A 134 4.99 -21.53 -1.74
C TRP A 134 4.86 -22.99 -2.12
N GLU A 135 4.12 -23.74 -1.31
CA GLU A 135 3.83 -25.14 -1.61
C GLU A 135 2.57 -25.21 -2.48
N VAL A 136 2.73 -25.88 -3.62
CA VAL A 136 1.61 -26.16 -4.52
C VAL A 136 0.76 -27.26 -3.88
N GLY A 137 -0.48 -26.94 -3.52
CA GLY A 137 -1.40 -27.94 -2.96
C GLY A 137 -1.62 -29.14 -3.88
N ASP A 138 -1.98 -30.27 -3.29
CA ASP A 138 -2.33 -31.47 -4.04
C ASP A 138 -3.54 -31.22 -4.96
N GLY A 139 -3.50 -31.73 -6.18
CA GLY A 139 -4.60 -31.60 -7.15
C GLY A 139 -4.62 -30.30 -7.97
N VAL A 140 -3.64 -29.42 -7.82
CA VAL A 140 -3.50 -28.24 -8.68
C VAL A 140 -3.06 -28.67 -10.08
N ARG A 141 -3.85 -28.29 -11.10
CA ARG A 141 -3.51 -28.54 -12.50
C ARG A 141 -2.28 -27.73 -12.90
N ARG A 142 -1.27 -28.44 -13.43
CA ARG A 142 -0.08 -27.81 -14.03
C ARG A 142 -0.27 -27.64 -15.52
N VAL A 143 -0.08 -26.43 -16.02
CA VAL A 143 -0.31 -26.07 -17.43
C VAL A 143 0.93 -25.40 -17.98
N ASN A 144 1.42 -25.92 -19.11
CA ASN A 144 2.50 -25.29 -19.87
C ASN A 144 1.89 -24.47 -21.02
N LEU A 145 2.04 -23.15 -20.95
CA LEU A 145 1.48 -22.21 -21.92
C LEU A 145 2.10 -22.34 -23.32
N ASP A 146 3.34 -22.83 -23.41
CA ASP A 146 4.01 -23.00 -24.71
C ASP A 146 3.43 -24.16 -25.52
N THR A 147 2.71 -25.09 -24.88
CA THR A 147 2.09 -26.27 -25.50
C THR A 147 0.58 -26.32 -25.31
N LEU A 148 -0.01 -25.34 -24.67
CA LEU A 148 -1.44 -25.26 -24.37
C LEU A 148 -2.25 -25.14 -25.65
N THR A 149 -3.30 -25.97 -25.79
CA THR A 149 -4.22 -25.95 -26.91
C THR A 149 -5.59 -25.37 -26.53
N PRO A 150 -6.39 -24.85 -27.46
CA PRO A 150 -7.76 -24.43 -27.19
C PRO A 150 -8.64 -25.55 -26.60
N GLU A 151 -8.41 -26.79 -27.00
CA GLU A 151 -9.11 -27.97 -26.51
C GLU A 151 -8.81 -28.23 -25.03
N ASP A 152 -7.56 -28.02 -24.60
CA ASP A 152 -7.18 -28.11 -23.17
C ASP A 152 -7.95 -27.10 -22.31
N VAL A 153 -8.06 -25.84 -22.78
CA VAL A 153 -8.78 -24.77 -22.07
C VAL A 153 -10.27 -25.11 -21.89
N GLN A 154 -10.89 -25.78 -22.88
CA GLN A 154 -12.29 -26.18 -22.77
C GLN A 154 -12.56 -27.20 -21.65
N THR A 155 -11.52 -27.87 -21.16
CA THR A 155 -11.63 -28.83 -20.05
C THR A 155 -11.64 -28.15 -18.67
N TRP A 156 -11.30 -26.85 -18.59
CA TRP A 156 -11.18 -26.14 -17.33
C TRP A 156 -12.55 -25.83 -16.72
N LYS A 157 -12.56 -25.75 -15.39
CA LYS A 157 -13.78 -25.43 -14.65
C LYS A 157 -13.63 -24.08 -13.94
N SER A 158 -14.73 -23.36 -13.89
CA SER A 158 -14.77 -22.10 -13.13
C SER A 158 -14.42 -22.35 -11.65
N GLY A 159 -13.48 -21.55 -11.11
CA GLY A 159 -12.95 -21.70 -9.75
C GLY A 159 -11.83 -22.74 -9.60
N GLU A 160 -11.41 -23.41 -10.67
CA GLU A 160 -10.26 -24.30 -10.65
C GLU A 160 -8.96 -23.51 -10.48
N THR A 161 -8.08 -23.95 -9.58
CA THR A 161 -6.73 -23.39 -9.44
C THR A 161 -5.78 -24.08 -10.41
N VAL A 162 -5.07 -23.30 -11.19
CA VAL A 162 -4.08 -23.78 -12.17
C VAL A 162 -2.72 -23.15 -11.89
N LEU A 163 -1.65 -23.91 -12.07
CA LEU A 163 -0.27 -23.43 -12.04
C LEU A 163 0.23 -23.30 -13.48
N LEU A 164 0.43 -22.06 -13.91
CA LEU A 164 0.90 -21.77 -15.26
C LEU A 164 2.42 -21.72 -15.32
N SER A 165 3.01 -22.31 -16.36
CA SER A 165 4.42 -22.20 -16.71
C SER A 165 4.54 -21.91 -18.20
N GLY A 166 5.71 -21.39 -18.63
CA GLY A 166 5.94 -21.04 -20.01
C GLY A 166 5.95 -19.53 -20.27
N LYS A 167 5.93 -19.13 -21.54
CA LYS A 167 6.05 -17.74 -21.97
C LYS A 167 4.73 -16.99 -21.79
N MET A 168 4.77 -15.90 -21.05
CA MET A 168 3.61 -15.04 -20.79
C MET A 168 3.96 -13.60 -21.18
N LEU A 169 3.04 -12.94 -21.88
CA LEU A 169 3.14 -11.53 -22.20
C LEU A 169 2.13 -10.77 -21.33
N THR A 170 2.58 -9.68 -20.74
CA THR A 170 1.73 -8.75 -19.96
C THR A 170 1.67 -7.40 -20.65
N GLY A 171 0.53 -6.77 -20.61
CA GLY A 171 0.30 -5.43 -21.17
C GLY A 171 -0.13 -4.44 -20.10
#